data_c932b0a5da4c1a556494bf06aefea736
#
_entry.id   c932b0a5da4c1a556494bf06aefea736
#
_cell.length_a   1.000
_cell.length_b   1.000
_cell.length_c   1.000
_cell.angle_alpha   90.00
_cell.angle_beta   90.00
_cell.angle_gamma   90.00
#
_symmetry.space_group_name_H-M   'P 1'
#
loop_
_entity.id
_entity.type
_entity.pdbx_description
1 polymer ?
#
loop_
_entity_poly.entity_id
_entity_poly.type
_entity_poly.pdbx_seq_one_letter_code
_entity_poly.pdbx_strand_id
1 'polypeptide(L)'
;MPTIQQSVRNGRVRMEDKSKSPALAACPQRRGVCTRVYTTTPKKPNSAMRKVARVRLTNGKEVNAYIPGEGHNLQEHAIVLVRGGRVKDLPGVRYHLVRGALDSAGVDGRRQRRSKYGAKRPKAGK
;
A
#
# COMPACT_ATOMS: atom_id res chain seq x y z
N MET A 1 -33.73 -6.02 21.07
CA MET A 1 -34.40 -6.05 19.75
C MET A 1 -35.38 -4.88 19.65
N PRO A 2 -35.32 -4.13 18.57
CA PRO A 2 -36.30 -3.08 18.37
C PRO A 2 -37.69 -3.62 18.07
N THR A 3 -38.69 -2.88 18.47
CA THR A 3 -40.08 -3.22 18.15
C THR A 3 -40.39 -2.88 16.68
N ILE A 4 -41.51 -3.42 16.17
CA ILE A 4 -41.95 -3.12 14.81
C ILE A 4 -42.18 -1.62 14.63
N GLN A 5 -42.75 -0.96 15.64
CA GLN A 5 -42.97 0.49 15.58
C GLN A 5 -41.68 1.28 15.50
N GLN A 6 -40.64 0.84 16.23
CA GLN A 6 -39.32 1.47 16.17
C GLN A 6 -38.69 1.30 14.80
N SER A 7 -38.82 0.11 14.19
CA SER A 7 -38.33 -0.15 12.85
C SER A 7 -39.03 0.70 11.79
N VAL A 8 -40.35 0.90 11.93
CA VAL A 8 -41.12 1.75 11.00
C VAL A 8 -40.67 3.21 11.14
N ARG A 9 -40.46 3.66 12.39
CA ARG A 9 -40.08 5.05 12.68
C ARG A 9 -38.69 5.38 12.16
N ASN A 10 -37.71 4.50 12.41
CA ASN A 10 -36.33 4.74 12.07
C ASN A 10 -35.92 4.17 10.70
N GLY A 11 -36.75 3.28 10.14
CA GLY A 11 -36.46 2.59 8.90
C GLY A 11 -35.34 1.58 9.05
N ARG A 12 -35.07 0.88 7.97
CA ARG A 12 -33.94 -0.05 7.90
C ARG A 12 -32.76 0.66 7.30
N VAL A 13 -31.62 0.58 7.98
CA VAL A 13 -30.38 1.14 7.51
C VAL A 13 -29.51 -0.02 7.03
N ARG A 14 -29.11 0.03 5.77
CA ARG A 14 -28.22 -0.98 5.21
C ARG A 14 -26.84 -0.81 5.85
N MET A 15 -26.26 -1.93 6.28
CA MET A 15 -24.91 -1.91 6.80
C MET A 15 -23.94 -1.51 5.71
N GLU A 16 -23.07 -0.58 6.04
CA GLU A 16 -22.03 -0.14 5.11
C GLU A 16 -20.79 -1.04 5.28
N ASP A 17 -20.24 -1.43 4.15
CA ASP A 17 -19.00 -2.19 4.16
C ASP A 17 -17.83 -1.25 4.44
N LYS A 18 -17.01 -1.60 5.43
CA LYS A 18 -15.80 -0.84 5.70
C LYS A 18 -14.76 -1.06 4.63
N SER A 19 -14.15 0.02 4.17
CA SER A 19 -13.04 -0.07 3.26
C SER A 19 -11.84 -0.72 3.96
N LYS A 20 -11.13 -1.56 3.24
CA LYS A 20 -9.87 -2.14 3.71
C LYS A 20 -8.70 -1.17 3.52
N SER A 21 -8.93 -0.06 2.83
CA SER A 21 -7.91 0.96 2.55
C SER A 21 -8.43 2.35 2.89
N PRO A 22 -8.78 2.63 4.16
CA PRO A 22 -9.41 3.91 4.50
C PRO A 22 -8.51 5.12 4.25
N ALA A 23 -7.19 4.95 4.31
CA ALA A 23 -6.27 6.06 4.11
C ALA A 23 -6.24 6.58 2.67
N LEU A 24 -6.71 5.78 1.70
CA LEU A 24 -6.77 6.21 0.31
C LEU A 24 -7.96 7.11 0.01
N ALA A 25 -8.95 7.16 0.91
CA ALA A 25 -10.12 8.04 0.79
C ALA A 25 -10.83 7.89 -0.57
N ALA A 26 -11.14 6.63 -0.94
CA ALA A 26 -11.83 6.25 -2.18
C ALA A 26 -11.05 6.60 -3.46
N CYS A 27 -9.73 6.73 -3.37
CA CYS A 27 -8.84 6.91 -4.52
C CYS A 27 -8.13 5.62 -4.84
N PRO A 28 -7.81 5.32 -6.12
CA PRO A 28 -7.05 4.10 -6.42
C PRO A 28 -5.61 4.16 -5.92
N GLN A 29 -4.99 5.35 -5.96
CA GLN A 29 -3.67 5.59 -5.39
C GLN A 29 -3.64 6.96 -4.76
N ARG A 30 -2.65 7.19 -3.89
CA ARG A 30 -2.47 8.50 -3.28
C ARG A 30 -0.98 8.76 -3.08
N ARG A 31 -0.59 9.99 -3.32
CA ARG A 31 0.80 10.40 -3.14
C ARG A 31 1.09 10.64 -1.66
N GLY A 32 2.33 10.37 -1.27
CA GLY A 32 2.79 10.62 0.09
C GLY A 32 4.28 10.81 0.15
N VAL A 33 4.76 11.16 1.32
CA VAL A 33 6.19 11.35 1.60
C VAL A 33 6.63 10.31 2.62
N CYS A 34 7.74 9.63 2.35
CA CYS A 34 8.30 8.67 3.29
C CYS A 34 8.83 9.39 4.51
N THR A 35 8.28 9.07 5.69
CA THR A 35 8.79 9.60 6.95
C THR A 35 9.85 8.69 7.54
N ARG A 36 9.82 7.41 7.21
CA ARG A 36 10.79 6.44 7.67
C ARG A 36 10.77 5.23 6.73
N VAL A 37 11.95 4.70 6.44
CA VAL A 37 12.11 3.46 5.67
C VAL A 37 12.85 2.45 6.55
N TYR A 38 12.30 1.25 6.69
CA TYR A 38 12.88 0.25 7.58
C TYR A 38 12.51 -1.16 7.10
N THR A 39 13.08 -2.14 7.78
CA THR A 39 12.75 -3.54 7.52
C THR A 39 12.00 -4.11 8.72
N THR A 40 11.16 -5.10 8.47
CA THR A 40 10.40 -5.76 9.53
C THR A 40 10.30 -7.26 9.24
N THR A 41 10.16 -8.04 10.29
CA THR A 41 9.98 -9.48 10.14
C THR A 41 8.50 -9.80 9.95
N PRO A 42 8.17 -10.81 9.10
CA PRO A 42 6.78 -11.23 8.94
C PRO A 42 6.27 -12.03 10.13
N LYS A 43 4.98 -12.31 10.12
CA LYS A 43 4.37 -13.19 11.12
C LYS A 43 4.89 -14.60 10.99
N LYS A 44 4.91 -15.32 12.11
CA LYS A 44 5.18 -16.76 12.08
C LYS A 44 4.16 -17.48 11.18
N PRO A 45 4.52 -18.52 10.45
CA PRO A 45 5.81 -19.23 10.44
C PRO A 45 6.86 -18.66 9.48
N ASN A 46 6.59 -17.53 8.85
CA ASN A 46 7.51 -16.97 7.86
C ASN A 46 8.67 -16.24 8.54
N SER A 47 9.80 -16.22 7.85
CA SER A 47 10.99 -15.52 8.31
C SER A 47 11.67 -14.83 7.14
N ALA A 48 11.92 -13.55 7.28
CA ALA A 48 12.56 -12.73 6.24
C ALA A 48 12.76 -11.31 6.78
N MET A 49 13.40 -10.47 5.97
CA MET A 49 13.49 -9.03 6.23
C MET A 49 12.65 -8.33 5.17
N ARG A 50 11.42 -7.96 5.52
CA ARG A 50 10.52 -7.27 4.60
C ARG A 50 10.77 -5.77 4.63
N LYS A 51 10.83 -5.15 3.45
CA LYS A 51 11.08 -3.71 3.32
C LYS A 51 9.75 -2.96 3.43
N VAL A 52 9.68 -2.02 4.35
CA VAL A 52 8.47 -1.26 4.65
C VAL A 52 8.83 0.21 4.77
N ALA A 53 7.93 1.07 4.34
CA ALA A 53 8.07 2.52 4.50
C ALA A 53 6.87 3.06 5.27
N ARG A 54 7.16 3.97 6.20
CA ARG A 54 6.09 4.74 6.83
C ARG A 54 5.89 6.01 5.99
N VAL A 55 4.69 6.21 5.50
CA VAL A 55 4.39 7.25 4.52
C VAL A 55 3.31 8.17 5.06
N ARG A 56 3.55 9.47 4.99
CA ARG A 56 2.52 10.48 5.27
C ARG A 56 1.85 10.85 3.96
N LEU A 57 0.57 10.52 3.84
CA LEU A 57 -0.20 10.80 2.63
C LEU A 57 -0.61 12.27 2.54
N THR A 58 -1.00 12.69 1.35
CA THR A 58 -1.43 14.07 1.11
C THR A 58 -2.69 14.46 1.90
N ASN A 59 -3.48 13.45 2.34
CA ASN A 59 -4.64 13.72 3.19
C ASN A 59 -4.29 13.81 4.69
N GLY A 60 -3.01 13.78 5.04
CA GLY A 60 -2.54 13.90 6.41
C GLY A 60 -2.43 12.62 7.20
N LYS A 61 -2.87 11.50 6.65
CA LYS A 61 -2.80 10.20 7.33
C LYS A 61 -1.44 9.56 7.11
N GLU A 62 -0.91 8.91 8.15
CA GLU A 62 0.32 8.14 8.05
C GLU A 62 -0.02 6.65 8.01
N VAL A 63 0.63 5.94 7.09
CA VAL A 63 0.42 4.50 6.92
C VAL A 63 1.74 3.79 6.71
N ASN A 64 1.75 2.49 7.03
CA ASN A 64 2.86 1.62 6.67
C ASN A 64 2.55 0.97 5.34
N ALA A 65 3.46 1.09 4.39
CA ALA A 65 3.29 0.54 3.05
C ALA A 65 4.47 -0.38 2.71
N TYR A 66 4.17 -1.49 2.07
CA TYR A 66 5.18 -2.44 1.66
C TYR A 66 5.88 -1.97 0.38
N ILE A 67 7.19 -2.12 0.34
CA ILE A 67 7.99 -1.81 -0.85
C ILE A 67 8.18 -3.11 -1.63
N PRO A 68 7.46 -3.32 -2.76
CA PRO A 68 7.56 -4.57 -3.50
C PRO A 68 8.84 -4.68 -4.31
N GLY A 69 9.23 -5.91 -4.61
CA GLY A 69 10.39 -6.21 -5.45
C GLY A 69 11.67 -6.33 -4.64
N GLU A 70 12.77 -6.61 -5.35
CA GLU A 70 14.09 -6.76 -4.75
C GLU A 70 14.83 -5.43 -4.79
N GLY A 71 15.19 -4.93 -3.61
CA GLY A 71 15.93 -3.68 -3.48
C GLY A 71 15.09 -2.45 -3.78
N HIS A 72 15.55 -1.31 -3.33
CA HIS A 72 14.91 -0.03 -3.57
C HIS A 72 15.91 1.09 -3.33
N ASN A 73 15.55 2.29 -3.81
CA ASN A 73 16.35 3.49 -3.60
C ASN A 73 15.66 4.50 -2.68
N LEU A 74 14.66 4.06 -1.95
CA LEU A 74 13.88 4.96 -1.09
C LEU A 74 14.62 5.31 0.17
N GLN A 75 14.44 6.54 0.61
CA GLN A 75 15.00 7.05 1.84
C GLN A 75 14.03 8.04 2.44
N GLU A 76 14.35 8.54 3.61
CA GLU A 76 13.52 9.54 4.29
C GLU A 76 13.28 10.74 3.37
N HIS A 77 12.06 11.26 3.37
CA HIS A 77 11.58 12.39 2.54
C HIS A 77 11.40 12.06 1.05
N ALA A 78 11.52 10.80 0.64
CA ALA A 78 11.21 10.42 -0.74
C ALA A 78 9.70 10.53 -1.00
N ILE A 79 9.34 11.00 -2.18
CA ILE A 79 7.93 11.11 -2.58
C ILE A 79 7.54 9.82 -3.29
N VAL A 80 6.44 9.21 -2.84
CA VAL A 80 6.00 7.90 -3.34
C VAL A 80 4.52 7.91 -3.63
N LEU A 81 4.09 6.93 -4.43
CA LEU A 81 2.70 6.68 -4.72
C LEU A 81 2.27 5.41 -4.00
N VAL A 82 1.19 5.49 -3.23
CA VAL A 82 0.69 4.39 -2.41
C VAL A 82 -0.62 3.87 -2.99
N ARG A 83 -0.74 2.55 -3.11
CA ARG A 83 -1.97 1.89 -3.53
C ARG A 83 -2.47 0.95 -2.45
N GLY A 84 -3.73 0.53 -2.55
CA GLY A 84 -4.28 -0.47 -1.65
C GLY A 84 -3.70 -1.85 -1.92
N GLY A 85 -3.83 -2.72 -0.95
CA GLY A 85 -3.34 -4.09 -1.02
C GLY A 85 -2.63 -4.47 0.25
N ARG A 86 -3.19 -5.41 0.98
CA ARG A 86 -2.63 -5.86 2.24
C ARG A 86 -1.50 -6.84 2.03
N VAL A 87 -0.48 -6.78 2.90
CA VAL A 87 0.55 -7.81 2.99
C VAL A 87 0.15 -8.75 4.12
N LYS A 88 -0.20 -9.98 3.79
CA LYS A 88 -0.71 -10.95 4.76
C LYS A 88 0.34 -11.28 5.83
N ASP A 89 1.62 -11.30 5.45
CA ASP A 89 2.71 -11.64 6.35
C ASP A 89 3.03 -10.54 7.36
N LEU A 90 2.61 -9.32 7.10
CA LEU A 90 2.99 -8.17 7.93
C LEU A 90 1.75 -7.59 8.62
N PRO A 91 1.76 -7.51 9.95
CA PRO A 91 0.62 -6.93 10.66
C PRO A 91 0.55 -5.42 10.44
N GLY A 92 -0.66 -4.93 10.18
CA GLY A 92 -0.89 -3.50 10.03
C GLY A 92 -0.47 -2.88 8.70
N VAL A 93 0.07 -3.68 7.78
CA VAL A 93 0.48 -3.19 6.46
C VAL A 93 -0.64 -3.46 5.47
N ARG A 94 -1.40 -2.43 5.13
CA ARG A 94 -2.58 -2.51 4.26
C ARG A 94 -2.35 -1.92 2.87
N TYR A 95 -1.14 -1.45 2.61
CA TYR A 95 -0.84 -0.68 1.41
C TYR A 95 0.47 -1.14 0.80
N HIS A 96 0.62 -0.86 -0.48
CA HIS A 96 1.86 -1.10 -1.22
C HIS A 96 2.31 0.20 -1.87
N LEU A 97 3.62 0.36 -2.06
CA LEU A 97 4.16 1.42 -2.88
C LEU A 97 4.15 0.99 -4.34
N VAL A 98 3.93 1.96 -5.24
CA VAL A 98 3.98 1.70 -6.68
C VAL A 98 5.40 1.95 -7.16
N ARG A 99 6.06 0.88 -7.66
CA ARG A 99 7.41 0.99 -8.18
C ARG A 99 7.40 1.64 -9.56
N GLY A 100 8.43 2.42 -9.84
CA GLY A 100 8.54 3.12 -11.12
C GLY A 100 7.75 4.42 -11.21
N ALA A 101 7.20 4.89 -10.09
CA ALA A 101 6.46 6.15 -10.01
C ALA A 101 7.10 7.09 -9.01
N LEU A 102 7.09 8.38 -9.32
CA LEU A 102 7.67 9.42 -8.45
C LEU A 102 9.13 9.08 -8.10
N ASP A 103 9.50 9.13 -6.82
CA ASP A 103 10.88 8.87 -6.39
C ASP A 103 11.23 7.40 -6.26
N SER A 104 10.23 6.50 -6.38
CA SER A 104 10.46 5.07 -6.29
C SER A 104 10.86 4.52 -7.67
N ALA A 105 12.13 4.15 -7.82
CA ALA A 105 12.61 3.55 -9.06
C ALA A 105 12.03 2.15 -9.24
N GLY A 106 11.96 1.70 -10.50
CA GLY A 106 11.57 0.33 -10.80
C GLY A 106 12.62 -0.67 -10.36
N VAL A 107 12.25 -1.95 -10.36
CA VAL A 107 13.17 -3.02 -9.99
C VAL A 107 14.16 -3.27 -11.14
N ASP A 108 15.46 -3.20 -10.84
CA ASP A 108 16.51 -3.40 -11.85
C ASP A 108 16.55 -4.84 -12.30
N GLY A 109 16.82 -5.03 -13.60
CA GLY A 109 17.04 -6.35 -14.18
C GLY A 109 15.80 -7.23 -14.26
N ARG A 110 14.64 -6.70 -13.99
CA ARG A 110 13.40 -7.46 -14.01
C ARG A 110 12.89 -7.63 -15.43
N ARG A 111 12.63 -8.85 -15.84
CA ARG A 111 12.14 -9.16 -17.18
C ARG A 111 10.69 -9.61 -17.21
N GLN A 112 10.19 -10.21 -16.13
CA GLN A 112 8.82 -10.69 -16.03
C GLN A 112 8.03 -9.81 -15.07
N ARG A 113 6.72 -9.65 -15.33
CA ARG A 113 5.83 -8.84 -14.52
C ARG A 113 6.33 -7.41 -14.31
N ARG A 114 6.92 -6.85 -15.34
CA ARG A 114 7.54 -5.52 -15.28
C ARG A 114 6.56 -4.43 -14.87
N SER A 115 5.31 -4.54 -15.30
CA SER A 115 4.31 -3.52 -14.95
C SER A 115 4.02 -3.45 -13.45
N LYS A 116 4.15 -4.58 -12.75
CA LYS A 116 3.93 -4.61 -11.29
C LYS A 116 5.10 -4.00 -10.51
N TYR A 117 6.29 -4.02 -11.09
CA TYR A 117 7.52 -3.58 -10.41
C TYR A 117 8.16 -2.37 -11.08
N GLY A 118 7.46 -1.74 -12.02
CA GLY A 118 7.92 -0.50 -12.64
C GLY A 118 9.15 -0.63 -13.50
N ALA A 119 9.44 -1.84 -14.00
CA ALA A 119 10.62 -2.05 -14.83
C ALA A 119 10.31 -1.74 -16.30
N LYS A 120 11.25 -1.09 -16.96
CA LYS A 120 11.14 -0.77 -18.39
C LYS A 120 11.39 -1.99 -19.24
N ARG A 121 10.83 -1.99 -20.45
CA ARG A 121 11.07 -3.05 -21.42
C ARG A 121 12.56 -3.10 -21.78
N PRO A 122 13.21 -4.27 -21.74
CA PRO A 122 14.59 -4.38 -22.18
C PRO A 122 14.69 -3.98 -23.65
N LYS A 123 15.72 -3.19 -23.98
CA LYS A 123 15.94 -2.78 -25.37
C LYS A 123 16.49 -3.95 -26.16
N ALA A 124 15.94 -4.17 -27.35
CA ALA A 124 16.43 -5.20 -28.24
C ALA A 124 17.88 -4.90 -28.65
N GLY A 125 18.73 -5.93 -28.65
CA GLY A 125 20.14 -5.79 -29.03
C GLY A 125 21.06 -5.26 -27.94
N LYS A 126 20.54 -5.18 -26.73
CA LYS A 126 21.34 -4.73 -25.57
C LYS A 126 21.30 -5.71 -24.42
#